data_b1c66e77021e650dadabe836912c3562
#
_entry.id   b1c66e77021e650dadabe836912c3562
#
_cell.length_a   1.000
_cell.length_b   1.000
_cell.length_c   1.000
_cell.angle_alpha   90.00
_cell.angle_beta   90.00
_cell.angle_gamma   90.00
#
_symmetry.space_group_name_H-M   'P 1'
#
loop_
_entity.id
_entity.type
_entity.pdbx_description
1 polymer ?
#
loop_
_entity_poly.entity_id
_entity_poly.type
_entity_poly.pdbx_seq_one_letter_code
_entity_poly.pdbx_strand_id
1 'polypeptide(L)'
;MIVEICANSFESALAAEKGGAHRIELCTQLAFGGLTPSRQLIKKVIAELNIPVHVLIRPRKGSFCYTEFELNKMISTIDFCNNTGCQGVVSGVLTSENRINISATKRLINAAKGMDFTFHRAFDCTENAIESLDQLIDLKIKRVLSSGQKQTAYNGLALLEEMNKLSNGKIEIMPGSGINLENAICFKDQGFSSIHLSATLQKKENSTSFFEGGTESVSDLKTIKQIIELIDTN
;
A
#
# COMPACT_ATOMS: atom_id res chain seq x y z
N MET A 1 1.23 -9.44 -14.42
CA MET A 1 1.14 -9.16 -12.95
C MET A 1 0.93 -7.66 -12.75
N ILE A 2 0.07 -7.23 -11.83
CA ILE A 2 -0.16 -5.80 -11.52
C ILE A 2 1.04 -5.24 -10.74
N VAL A 3 1.56 -4.10 -11.17
CA VAL A 3 2.60 -3.35 -10.45
C VAL A 3 1.96 -2.10 -9.86
N GLU A 4 1.89 -2.04 -8.53
CA GLU A 4 1.43 -0.88 -7.77
C GLU A 4 2.62 -0.09 -7.24
N ILE A 5 2.69 1.20 -7.57
CA ILE A 5 3.75 2.10 -7.09
C ILE A 5 3.25 2.93 -5.92
N CYS A 6 3.98 2.88 -4.80
CA CYS A 6 3.78 3.77 -3.67
C CYS A 6 4.30 5.18 -4.02
N ALA A 7 3.40 6.12 -4.27
CA ALA A 7 3.70 7.48 -4.68
C ALA A 7 3.50 8.46 -3.53
N ASN A 8 4.56 9.14 -3.10
CA ASN A 8 4.53 10.05 -1.95
C ASN A 8 4.38 11.54 -2.32
N SER A 9 4.28 11.83 -3.60
CA SER A 9 4.10 13.18 -4.14
C SER A 9 3.39 13.13 -5.50
N PHE A 10 3.00 14.29 -6.03
CA PHE A 10 2.46 14.39 -7.39
C PHE A 10 3.48 13.97 -8.44
N GLU A 11 4.74 14.34 -8.26
CA GLU A 11 5.86 13.99 -9.14
C GLU A 11 6.08 12.48 -9.16
N SER A 12 6.02 11.81 -8.01
CA SER A 12 6.09 10.34 -7.91
C SER A 12 4.90 9.67 -8.61
N ALA A 13 3.69 10.21 -8.44
CA ALA A 13 2.49 9.69 -9.09
C ALA A 13 2.58 9.80 -10.62
N LEU A 14 3.04 10.95 -11.12
CA LEU A 14 3.25 11.17 -12.55
C LEU A 14 4.37 10.29 -13.14
N ALA A 15 5.47 10.09 -12.36
CA ALA A 15 6.55 9.18 -12.76
C ALA A 15 6.05 7.73 -12.83
N ALA A 16 5.18 7.32 -11.89
CA ALA A 16 4.58 6.00 -11.88
C ALA A 16 3.73 5.76 -13.15
N GLU A 17 2.83 6.67 -13.49
CA GLU A 17 2.00 6.56 -14.69
C GLU A 17 2.86 6.53 -15.97
N LYS A 18 3.81 7.48 -16.12
CA LYS A 18 4.72 7.54 -17.28
C LYS A 18 5.64 6.31 -17.37
N GLY A 19 5.90 5.66 -16.25
CA GLY A 19 6.69 4.43 -16.16
C GLY A 19 5.89 3.18 -16.53
N GLY A 20 4.57 3.28 -16.73
CA GLY A 20 3.71 2.15 -17.05
C GLY A 20 3.16 1.41 -15.84
N ALA A 21 3.20 2.00 -14.65
CA ALA A 21 2.57 1.40 -13.46
C ALA A 21 1.07 1.18 -13.70
N HIS A 22 0.57 0.05 -13.22
CA HIS A 22 -0.83 -0.32 -13.41
C HIS A 22 -1.76 0.39 -12.42
N ARG A 23 -1.22 0.84 -11.26
CA ARG A 23 -1.94 1.50 -10.18
C ARG A 23 -0.95 2.23 -9.29
N ILE A 24 -1.40 3.23 -8.57
CA ILE A 24 -0.62 3.84 -7.49
C ILE A 24 -1.33 3.72 -6.15
N GLU A 25 -0.52 3.62 -5.07
CA GLU A 25 -0.94 3.98 -3.72
C GLU A 25 -0.42 5.39 -3.43
N LEU A 26 -1.32 6.35 -3.29
CA LEU A 26 -0.97 7.73 -2.97
C LEU A 26 -0.85 7.89 -1.45
N CYS A 27 0.32 8.30 -1.00
CA CYS A 27 0.63 8.57 0.41
C CYS A 27 1.43 9.87 0.57
N THR A 28 1.88 10.14 1.77
CA THR A 28 2.92 11.13 2.11
C THR A 28 3.82 10.56 3.20
N GLN A 29 4.94 11.20 3.50
CA GLN A 29 5.83 10.81 4.61
C GLN A 29 6.24 9.33 4.58
N LEU A 30 6.73 8.88 3.44
CA LEU A 30 7.10 7.47 3.20
C LEU A 30 8.15 6.94 4.19
N ALA A 31 9.04 7.80 4.70
CA ALA A 31 10.02 7.45 5.74
C ALA A 31 9.38 6.90 7.04
N PHE A 32 8.12 7.23 7.30
CA PHE A 32 7.32 6.71 8.43
C PHE A 32 6.38 5.56 8.02
N GLY A 33 6.59 4.96 6.84
CA GLY A 33 5.73 3.93 6.29
C GLY A 33 4.45 4.48 5.66
N GLY A 34 4.44 5.74 5.26
CA GLY A 34 3.32 6.42 4.62
C GLY A 34 2.25 6.94 5.60
N LEU A 35 1.72 8.11 5.30
CA LEU A 35 0.56 8.72 5.97
C LEU A 35 -0.44 9.20 4.92
N THR A 36 -1.66 9.49 5.37
CA THR A 36 -2.74 10.04 4.52
C THR A 36 -2.30 11.34 3.84
N PRO A 37 -2.40 11.45 2.52
CA PRO A 37 -2.06 12.67 1.79
C PRO A 37 -3.09 13.77 2.02
N SER A 38 -2.72 15.02 1.73
CA SER A 38 -3.64 16.15 1.81
C SER A 38 -4.78 16.01 0.79
N ARG A 39 -5.96 16.55 1.11
CA ARG A 39 -7.10 16.58 0.17
C ARG A 39 -6.76 17.30 -1.14
N GLN A 40 -5.88 18.30 -1.10
CA GLN A 40 -5.43 19.01 -2.29
C GLN A 40 -4.59 18.10 -3.19
N LEU A 41 -3.66 17.32 -2.61
CA LEU A 41 -2.84 16.38 -3.37
C LEU A 41 -3.72 15.28 -4.00
N ILE A 42 -4.68 14.72 -3.25
CA ILE A 42 -5.63 13.72 -3.77
C ILE A 42 -6.39 14.27 -4.99
N LYS A 43 -6.99 15.49 -4.87
CA LYS A 43 -7.71 16.11 -5.98
C LYS A 43 -6.83 16.32 -7.20
N LYS A 44 -5.60 16.84 -6.99
CA LYS A 44 -4.65 17.09 -8.07
C LYS A 44 -4.29 15.79 -8.80
N VAL A 45 -3.97 14.72 -8.07
CA VAL A 45 -3.58 13.44 -8.65
C VAL A 45 -4.76 12.82 -9.42
N ILE A 46 -5.96 12.81 -8.85
CA ILE A 46 -7.16 12.27 -9.53
C ILE A 46 -7.51 13.05 -10.80
N ALA A 47 -7.28 14.36 -10.83
CA ALA A 47 -7.57 15.19 -12.01
C ALA A 47 -6.58 14.96 -13.16
N GLU A 48 -5.35 14.58 -12.85
CA GLU A 48 -4.25 14.56 -13.83
C GLU A 48 -3.86 13.14 -14.29
N LEU A 49 -4.10 12.10 -13.47
CA LEU A 49 -3.73 10.73 -13.79
C LEU A 49 -4.90 9.95 -14.38
N ASN A 50 -4.58 9.04 -15.30
CA ASN A 50 -5.55 8.12 -15.93
C ASN A 50 -5.50 6.69 -15.35
N ILE A 51 -4.46 6.37 -14.56
CA ILE A 51 -4.34 5.06 -13.88
C ILE A 51 -5.07 5.07 -12.55
N PRO A 52 -5.53 3.91 -12.06
CA PRO A 52 -6.20 3.79 -10.76
C PRO A 52 -5.37 4.35 -9.60
N VAL A 53 -6.04 5.15 -8.76
CA VAL A 53 -5.45 5.77 -7.56
C VAL A 53 -6.10 5.18 -6.32
N HIS A 54 -5.29 4.50 -5.51
CA HIS A 54 -5.66 4.08 -4.17
C HIS A 54 -5.03 5.04 -3.16
N VAL A 55 -5.78 5.45 -2.14
CA VAL A 55 -5.30 6.46 -1.18
C VAL A 55 -5.05 5.82 0.17
N LEU A 56 -3.85 6.02 0.72
CA LEU A 56 -3.53 5.56 2.07
C LEU A 56 -4.30 6.36 3.13
N ILE A 57 -5.05 5.64 3.95
CA ILE A 57 -5.83 6.18 5.08
C ILE A 57 -5.16 5.78 6.39
N ARG A 58 -4.16 6.55 6.78
CA ARG A 58 -3.38 6.40 8.02
C ARG A 58 -3.12 7.78 8.60
N PRO A 59 -3.88 8.20 9.65
CA PRO A 59 -3.90 9.59 10.10
C PRO A 59 -2.63 10.03 10.82
N ARG A 60 -1.84 9.10 11.35
CA ARG A 60 -0.60 9.36 12.10
C ARG A 60 0.38 8.19 12.04
N LYS A 61 1.62 8.46 12.39
CA LYS A 61 2.66 7.45 12.66
C LYS A 61 2.38 6.68 13.96
N GLY A 62 3.10 5.59 14.18
CA GLY A 62 2.98 4.72 15.37
C GLY A 62 1.99 3.58 15.16
N SER A 63 1.32 3.17 16.23
CA SER A 63 0.44 2.01 16.25
C SER A 63 -0.77 2.15 15.31
N PHE A 64 -1.37 1.02 14.98
CA PHE A 64 -2.58 0.92 14.18
C PHE A 64 -3.86 0.79 15.05
N CYS A 65 -3.73 1.01 16.35
CA CYS A 65 -4.85 1.10 17.29
C CYS A 65 -5.29 2.56 17.39
N TYR A 66 -6.48 2.88 16.90
CA TYR A 66 -6.98 4.25 16.78
C TYR A 66 -8.11 4.55 17.76
N THR A 67 -8.17 5.80 18.22
CA THR A 67 -9.30 6.32 18.99
C THR A 67 -10.52 6.52 18.11
N GLU A 68 -11.72 6.66 18.71
CA GLU A 68 -12.95 6.97 17.97
C GLU A 68 -12.84 8.28 17.16
N PHE A 69 -12.15 9.29 17.71
CA PHE A 69 -11.91 10.54 16.97
C PHE A 69 -11.08 10.30 15.71
N GLU A 70 -10.02 9.49 15.79
CA GLU A 70 -9.18 9.13 14.64
C GLU A 70 -9.95 8.29 13.62
N LEU A 71 -10.75 7.31 14.08
CA LEU A 71 -11.61 6.50 13.20
C LEU A 71 -12.61 7.36 12.44
N ASN A 72 -13.25 8.32 13.09
CA ASN A 72 -14.17 9.25 12.44
C ASN A 72 -13.46 10.13 11.41
N LYS A 73 -12.22 10.57 11.68
CA LYS A 73 -11.38 11.28 10.71
C LYS A 73 -11.02 10.41 9.52
N MET A 74 -10.70 9.12 9.73
CA MET A 74 -10.42 8.17 8.66
C MET A 74 -11.66 7.97 7.78
N ILE A 75 -12.83 7.76 8.36
CA ILE A 75 -14.12 7.64 7.66
C ILE A 75 -14.38 8.89 6.80
N SER A 76 -14.28 10.10 7.39
CA SER A 76 -14.46 11.36 6.64
C SER A 76 -13.47 11.52 5.47
N THR A 77 -12.28 10.95 5.59
CA THR A 77 -11.30 10.96 4.50
C THR A 77 -11.65 9.95 3.42
N ILE A 78 -12.14 8.76 3.79
CA ILE A 78 -12.65 7.75 2.85
C ILE A 78 -13.83 8.29 2.05
N ASP A 79 -14.80 8.94 2.73
CA ASP A 79 -15.94 9.60 2.07
C ASP A 79 -15.48 10.66 1.07
N PHE A 80 -14.45 11.44 1.45
CA PHE A 80 -13.85 12.42 0.54
C PHE A 80 -13.21 11.74 -0.68
N CYS A 81 -12.46 10.64 -0.52
CA CYS A 81 -11.86 9.88 -1.61
C CYS A 81 -12.94 9.36 -2.57
N ASN A 82 -14.03 8.80 -2.04
CA ASN A 82 -15.16 8.31 -2.84
C ASN A 82 -15.78 9.44 -3.67
N ASN A 83 -16.08 10.59 -3.04
CA ASN A 83 -16.65 11.75 -3.72
C ASN A 83 -15.69 12.41 -4.73
N THR A 84 -14.38 12.16 -4.63
CA THR A 84 -13.37 12.69 -5.55
C THR A 84 -13.11 11.74 -6.73
N GLY A 85 -13.60 10.49 -6.69
CA GLY A 85 -13.45 9.51 -7.75
C GLY A 85 -12.19 8.63 -7.60
N CYS A 86 -11.68 8.44 -6.39
CA CYS A 86 -10.62 7.45 -6.14
C CYS A 86 -11.17 6.05 -6.40
N GLN A 87 -10.32 5.16 -6.92
CA GLN A 87 -10.70 3.77 -7.22
C GLN A 87 -10.51 2.84 -6.02
N GLY A 88 -9.72 3.25 -5.03
CA GLY A 88 -9.51 2.44 -3.84
C GLY A 88 -8.97 3.23 -2.65
N VAL A 89 -9.01 2.58 -1.49
CA VAL A 89 -8.38 3.06 -0.26
C VAL A 89 -7.57 1.94 0.37
N VAL A 90 -6.51 2.34 1.07
CA VAL A 90 -5.59 1.43 1.75
C VAL A 90 -5.59 1.78 3.23
N SER A 91 -6.00 0.87 4.10
CA SER A 91 -6.11 1.13 5.53
C SER A 91 -6.03 -0.16 6.34
N GLY A 92 -5.96 -0.05 7.67
CA GLY A 92 -5.98 -1.21 8.57
C GLY A 92 -6.02 -0.75 10.01
N VAL A 93 -6.81 -1.43 10.82
CA VAL A 93 -7.01 -1.12 12.24
C VAL A 93 -6.76 -2.37 13.06
N LEU A 94 -5.93 -2.24 14.10
CA LEU A 94 -5.67 -3.30 15.06
C LEU A 94 -6.23 -2.93 16.45
N THR A 95 -6.40 -3.95 17.27
CA THR A 95 -6.62 -3.79 18.72
C THR A 95 -5.29 -3.53 19.43
N SER A 96 -5.34 -3.25 20.73
CA SER A 96 -4.16 -3.13 21.61
C SER A 96 -3.34 -4.42 21.68
N GLU A 97 -3.97 -5.58 21.43
CA GLU A 97 -3.36 -6.92 21.40
C GLU A 97 -2.88 -7.32 20.00
N ASN A 98 -2.72 -6.37 19.08
CA ASN A 98 -2.31 -6.62 17.70
C ASN A 98 -3.20 -7.64 16.95
N ARG A 99 -4.49 -7.66 17.22
CA ARG A 99 -5.48 -8.41 16.44
C ARG A 99 -6.24 -7.47 15.52
N ILE A 100 -6.81 -7.97 14.43
CA ILE A 100 -7.64 -7.15 13.56
C ILE A 100 -8.86 -6.62 14.33
N ASN A 101 -9.03 -5.31 14.36
CA ASN A 101 -10.23 -4.71 14.92
C ASN A 101 -11.38 -4.83 13.91
N ILE A 102 -12.11 -5.95 14.01
CA ILE A 102 -13.20 -6.30 13.08
C ILE A 102 -14.28 -5.20 13.02
N SER A 103 -14.68 -4.66 14.17
CA SER A 103 -15.72 -3.62 14.21
C SER A 103 -15.29 -2.34 13.51
N ALA A 104 -14.10 -1.84 13.84
CA ALA A 104 -13.55 -0.64 13.20
C ALA A 104 -13.30 -0.87 11.70
N THR A 105 -12.75 -2.02 11.31
CA THR A 105 -12.48 -2.37 9.91
C THR A 105 -13.78 -2.43 9.10
N LYS A 106 -14.87 -3.01 9.63
CA LYS A 106 -16.19 -2.98 9.00
C LYS A 106 -16.70 -1.57 8.74
N ARG A 107 -16.50 -0.64 9.69
CA ARG A 107 -16.89 0.76 9.53
C ARG A 107 -16.14 1.42 8.37
N LEU A 108 -14.81 1.16 8.24
CA LEU A 108 -14.02 1.70 7.13
C LEU A 108 -14.43 1.11 5.78
N ILE A 109 -14.67 -0.22 5.72
CA ILE A 109 -15.17 -0.89 4.50
C ILE A 109 -16.52 -0.31 4.07
N ASN A 110 -17.43 -0.08 5.02
CA ASN A 110 -18.73 0.51 4.72
C ASN A 110 -18.61 1.94 4.18
N ALA A 111 -17.68 2.74 4.68
CA ALA A 111 -17.40 4.07 4.14
C ALA A 111 -16.76 3.99 2.73
N ALA A 112 -15.95 2.97 2.48
CA ALA A 112 -15.30 2.72 1.19
C ALA A 112 -16.22 2.05 0.15
N LYS A 113 -17.52 1.99 0.38
CA LYS A 113 -18.48 1.33 -0.50
C LYS A 113 -18.35 1.82 -1.95
N GLY A 114 -18.11 0.89 -2.85
CA GLY A 114 -17.88 1.18 -4.27
C GLY A 114 -16.42 1.37 -4.68
N MET A 115 -15.50 1.43 -3.72
CA MET A 115 -14.05 1.45 -3.94
C MET A 115 -13.42 0.12 -3.52
N ASP A 116 -12.26 -0.19 -4.12
CA ASP A 116 -11.41 -1.30 -3.63
C ASP A 116 -10.89 -0.98 -2.22
N PHE A 117 -10.93 -1.96 -1.32
CA PHE A 117 -10.34 -1.84 0.00
C PHE A 117 -9.13 -2.78 0.12
N THR A 118 -7.95 -2.19 0.40
CA THR A 118 -6.73 -2.95 0.70
C THR A 118 -6.42 -2.84 2.19
N PHE A 119 -6.24 -3.98 2.88
CA PHE A 119 -5.71 -3.97 4.23
C PHE A 119 -4.18 -3.86 4.16
N HIS A 120 -3.63 -2.79 4.73
CA HIS A 120 -2.21 -2.47 4.62
C HIS A 120 -1.33 -3.28 5.58
N ARG A 121 -0.03 -2.96 5.63
CA ARG A 121 0.99 -3.64 6.44
C ARG A 121 0.78 -3.64 7.96
N ALA A 122 -0.33 -3.10 8.50
CA ALA A 122 -0.78 -3.43 9.85
C ALA A 122 -0.96 -4.95 10.01
N PHE A 123 -1.27 -5.65 8.91
CA PHE A 123 -1.31 -7.12 8.88
C PHE A 123 0.00 -7.76 9.36
N ASP A 124 1.14 -7.19 8.99
CA ASP A 124 2.45 -7.70 9.40
C ASP A 124 2.73 -7.59 10.91
N CYS A 125 1.91 -6.82 11.63
CA CYS A 125 1.98 -6.66 13.08
C CYS A 125 1.02 -7.60 13.83
N THR A 126 0.20 -8.39 13.14
CA THR A 126 -0.75 -9.29 13.80
C THR A 126 -0.05 -10.48 14.44
N GLU A 127 -0.62 -10.97 15.55
CA GLU A 127 -0.07 -12.08 16.32
C GLU A 127 -0.12 -13.41 15.53
N ASN A 128 -1.21 -13.64 14.80
CA ASN A 128 -1.44 -14.83 13.98
C ASN A 128 -1.87 -14.44 12.56
N ALA A 129 -0.98 -14.63 11.60
CA ALA A 129 -1.21 -14.24 10.20
C ALA A 129 -2.35 -15.04 9.56
N ILE A 130 -2.45 -16.34 9.81
CA ILE A 130 -3.45 -17.20 9.16
C ILE A 130 -4.86 -16.90 9.70
N GLU A 131 -5.01 -16.79 11.03
CA GLU A 131 -6.27 -16.37 11.62
C GLU A 131 -6.69 -14.97 11.13
N SER A 132 -5.73 -14.05 11.02
CA SER A 132 -5.97 -12.70 10.49
C SER A 132 -6.38 -12.73 9.02
N LEU A 133 -5.79 -13.61 8.22
CA LEU A 133 -6.18 -13.79 6.81
C LEU A 133 -7.64 -14.27 6.70
N ASP A 134 -8.04 -15.27 7.48
CA ASP A 134 -9.41 -15.77 7.51
C ASP A 134 -10.40 -14.66 7.89
N GLN A 135 -10.06 -13.84 8.89
CA GLN A 135 -10.88 -12.68 9.29
C GLN A 135 -11.04 -11.66 8.15
N LEU A 136 -9.97 -11.39 7.36
CA LEU A 136 -10.04 -10.48 6.22
C LEU A 136 -10.85 -11.08 5.07
N ILE A 137 -10.78 -12.39 4.85
CA ILE A 137 -11.62 -13.11 3.88
C ILE A 137 -13.11 -12.99 4.26
N ASP A 138 -13.45 -13.21 5.53
CA ASP A 138 -14.82 -13.08 6.03
C ASP A 138 -15.36 -11.66 5.91
N LEU A 139 -14.48 -10.67 6.02
CA LEU A 139 -14.80 -9.25 5.78
C LEU A 139 -14.93 -8.90 4.29
N LYS A 140 -14.66 -9.84 3.38
CA LYS A 140 -14.68 -9.66 1.92
C LYS A 140 -13.77 -8.53 1.45
N ILE A 141 -12.61 -8.40 2.09
CA ILE A 141 -11.60 -7.42 1.69
C ILE A 141 -10.99 -7.85 0.36
N LYS A 142 -10.79 -6.89 -0.53
CA LYS A 142 -10.28 -7.15 -1.88
C LYS A 142 -8.85 -7.65 -1.86
N ARG A 143 -8.00 -7.06 -0.98
CA ARG A 143 -6.55 -7.25 -1.02
C ARG A 143 -5.92 -7.08 0.36
N VAL A 144 -4.86 -7.82 0.63
CA VAL A 144 -3.95 -7.57 1.76
C VAL A 144 -2.55 -7.29 1.25
N LEU A 145 -1.96 -6.16 1.69
CA LEU A 145 -0.57 -5.81 1.46
C LEU A 145 0.26 -6.30 2.64
N SER A 146 1.25 -7.16 2.37
CA SER A 146 2.06 -7.78 3.42
C SER A 146 3.50 -8.03 2.96
N SER A 147 4.42 -8.07 3.90
CA SER A 147 5.78 -8.58 3.73
C SER A 147 5.98 -9.99 4.31
N GLY A 148 4.88 -10.70 4.62
CA GLY A 148 4.96 -12.00 5.28
C GLY A 148 5.50 -11.90 6.71
N GLN A 149 5.13 -10.83 7.44
CA GLN A 149 5.57 -10.54 8.81
C GLN A 149 7.11 -10.46 8.96
N LYS A 150 7.82 -10.12 7.89
CA LYS A 150 9.28 -9.91 7.88
C LYS A 150 9.60 -8.48 7.47
N GLN A 151 10.88 -8.12 7.60
CA GLN A 151 11.35 -6.79 7.21
C GLN A 151 11.15 -6.52 5.71
N THR A 152 11.36 -7.54 4.87
CA THR A 152 11.13 -7.47 3.42
C THR A 152 10.22 -8.62 2.98
N ALA A 153 9.49 -8.41 1.88
CA ALA A 153 8.64 -9.44 1.28
C ALA A 153 9.45 -10.68 0.84
N TYR A 154 10.69 -10.48 0.38
CA TYR A 154 11.56 -11.59 0.00
C TYR A 154 11.89 -12.49 1.20
N ASN A 155 12.16 -11.91 2.37
CA ASN A 155 12.42 -12.67 3.59
C ASN A 155 11.15 -13.35 4.14
N GLY A 156 9.97 -12.84 3.80
CA GLY A 156 8.67 -13.39 4.22
C GLY A 156 8.00 -14.25 3.17
N LEU A 157 8.71 -14.62 2.10
CA LEU A 157 8.14 -15.31 0.94
C LEU A 157 7.38 -16.58 1.32
N ALA A 158 7.92 -17.41 2.22
CA ALA A 158 7.28 -18.65 2.64
C ALA A 158 5.87 -18.44 3.24
N LEU A 159 5.70 -17.43 4.11
CA LEU A 159 4.38 -17.10 4.66
C LEU A 159 3.46 -16.48 3.59
N LEU A 160 4.01 -15.65 2.71
CA LEU A 160 3.23 -15.06 1.61
C LEU A 160 2.69 -16.14 0.66
N GLU A 161 3.50 -17.15 0.33
CA GLU A 161 3.06 -18.32 -0.48
C GLU A 161 1.98 -19.14 0.22
N GLU A 162 2.14 -19.40 1.53
CA GLU A 162 1.13 -20.08 2.33
C GLU A 162 -0.19 -19.30 2.33
N MET A 163 -0.14 -18.00 2.59
CA MET A 163 -1.31 -17.11 2.53
C MET A 163 -1.95 -17.11 1.13
N ASN A 164 -1.15 -17.07 0.06
CA ASN A 164 -1.66 -17.07 -1.32
C ASN A 164 -2.40 -18.39 -1.63
N LYS A 165 -1.89 -19.54 -1.17
CA LYS A 165 -2.56 -20.84 -1.29
C LYS A 165 -3.87 -20.87 -0.48
N LEU A 166 -3.82 -20.45 0.79
CA LEU A 166 -4.98 -20.48 1.68
C LEU A 166 -6.07 -19.47 1.27
N SER A 167 -5.69 -18.34 0.66
CA SER A 167 -6.64 -17.36 0.13
C SER A 167 -7.61 -17.96 -0.89
N ASN A 168 -7.16 -18.96 -1.63
CA ASN A 168 -7.93 -19.67 -2.67
C ASN A 168 -8.68 -18.69 -3.60
N GLY A 169 -8.06 -17.56 -3.95
CA GLY A 169 -8.64 -16.51 -4.79
C GLY A 169 -9.74 -15.65 -4.13
N LYS A 170 -10.04 -15.86 -2.84
CA LYS A 170 -11.06 -15.06 -2.12
C LYS A 170 -10.54 -13.68 -1.72
N ILE A 171 -9.25 -13.53 -1.54
CA ILE A 171 -8.55 -12.28 -1.25
C ILE A 171 -7.21 -12.27 -2.01
N GLU A 172 -6.84 -11.16 -2.57
CA GLU A 172 -5.56 -10.98 -3.25
C GLU A 172 -4.44 -10.73 -2.21
N ILE A 173 -3.39 -11.55 -2.27
CA ILE A 173 -2.16 -11.33 -1.49
C ILE A 173 -1.22 -10.51 -2.34
N MET A 174 -0.90 -9.29 -1.88
CA MET A 174 0.00 -8.36 -2.56
C MET A 174 1.30 -8.22 -1.76
N PRO A 175 2.41 -8.85 -2.20
CA PRO A 175 3.71 -8.66 -1.58
C PRO A 175 4.16 -7.20 -1.66
N GLY A 176 4.75 -6.69 -0.56
CA GLY A 176 5.35 -5.35 -0.52
C GLY A 176 6.40 -5.21 0.56
N SER A 177 7.26 -4.23 0.43
CA SER A 177 8.48 -3.95 1.18
C SER A 177 9.71 -4.62 0.59
N GLY A 178 10.68 -3.79 0.17
CA GLY A 178 11.97 -4.23 -0.33
C GLY A 178 11.92 -4.91 -1.71
N ILE A 179 10.80 -4.78 -2.45
CA ILE A 179 10.72 -5.26 -3.83
C ILE A 179 11.51 -4.31 -4.75
N ASN A 180 12.34 -4.89 -5.62
CA ASN A 180 13.22 -4.19 -6.54
C ASN A 180 13.48 -5.05 -7.79
N LEU A 181 14.35 -4.58 -8.71
CA LEU A 181 14.69 -5.27 -9.96
C LEU A 181 15.28 -6.68 -9.76
N GLU A 182 15.95 -6.93 -8.65
CA GLU A 182 16.63 -8.21 -8.39
C GLU A 182 15.67 -9.31 -7.92
N ASN A 183 14.53 -8.92 -7.32
CA ASN A 183 13.61 -9.87 -6.69
C ASN A 183 12.17 -9.83 -7.22
N ALA A 184 11.79 -8.83 -8.04
CA ALA A 184 10.42 -8.68 -8.52
C ALA A 184 9.92 -9.92 -9.30
N ILE A 185 10.77 -10.53 -10.12
CA ILE A 185 10.41 -11.72 -10.91
C ILE A 185 10.09 -12.93 -10.04
N CYS A 186 10.76 -13.07 -8.89
CA CYS A 186 10.50 -14.16 -7.96
C CYS A 186 9.03 -14.20 -7.52
N PHE A 187 8.40 -13.05 -7.27
CA PHE A 187 6.99 -13.00 -6.89
C PHE A 187 6.06 -13.35 -8.05
N LYS A 188 6.43 -13.02 -9.29
CA LYS A 188 5.68 -13.44 -10.48
C LYS A 188 5.73 -14.96 -10.63
N ASP A 189 6.91 -15.56 -10.53
CA ASP A 189 7.13 -17.00 -10.66
C ASP A 189 6.39 -17.81 -9.59
N GLN A 190 6.18 -17.23 -8.41
CA GLN A 190 5.37 -17.80 -7.33
C GLN A 190 3.85 -17.56 -7.49
N GLY A 191 3.43 -16.97 -8.62
CA GLY A 191 2.02 -16.84 -8.96
C GLY A 191 1.28 -15.71 -8.23
N PHE A 192 1.98 -14.70 -7.69
CA PHE A 192 1.31 -13.52 -7.16
C PHE A 192 0.75 -12.66 -8.29
N SER A 193 -0.48 -12.18 -8.11
CA SER A 193 -1.18 -11.37 -9.12
C SER A 193 -0.74 -9.90 -9.13
N SER A 194 -0.15 -9.42 -8.04
CA SER A 194 0.34 -8.04 -7.91
C SER A 194 1.53 -7.93 -6.96
N ILE A 195 2.29 -6.84 -7.11
CA ILE A 195 3.36 -6.42 -6.20
C ILE A 195 3.26 -4.93 -5.91
N HIS A 196 3.77 -4.54 -4.72
CA HIS A 196 3.80 -3.15 -4.26
C HIS A 196 5.23 -2.69 -3.95
N LEU A 197 5.66 -1.58 -4.53
CA LEU A 197 7.00 -1.01 -4.32
C LEU A 197 7.02 0.51 -4.49
N SER A 198 8.03 1.18 -3.92
CA SER A 198 8.20 2.63 -4.05
C SER A 198 9.02 3.06 -5.26
N ALA A 199 9.85 2.16 -5.80
CA ALA A 199 10.80 2.42 -6.89
C ALA A 199 11.65 3.70 -6.67
N THR A 200 11.98 4.04 -5.42
CA THR A 200 12.78 5.21 -5.09
C THR A 200 14.26 4.90 -5.20
N LEU A 201 15.02 5.81 -5.83
CA LEU A 201 16.47 5.77 -5.74
C LEU A 201 16.89 6.15 -4.31
N GLN A 202 17.69 5.29 -3.67
CA GLN A 202 18.38 5.68 -2.46
C GLN A 202 19.37 6.79 -2.82
N LYS A 203 19.05 8.04 -2.48
CA LYS A 203 20.06 9.10 -2.52
C LYS A 203 21.12 8.74 -1.49
N LYS A 204 22.37 8.50 -1.94
CA LYS A 204 23.52 8.52 -1.05
C LYS A 204 23.52 9.92 -0.41
N GLU A 205 23.33 9.96 0.90
CA GLU A 205 23.42 11.18 1.67
C GLU A 205 24.83 11.75 1.59
N ASN A 206 25.03 12.73 0.72
CA ASN A 206 26.16 13.67 0.78
C ASN A 206 25.64 15.05 1.18
N SER A 207 24.81 15.15 2.23
CA SER A 207 24.35 16.44 2.71
C SER A 207 25.10 16.85 3.98
N THR A 208 25.99 17.81 3.85
CA THR A 208 26.55 18.63 4.93
C THR A 208 25.57 19.76 5.34
N SER A 209 24.29 19.57 5.23
CA SER A 209 23.28 20.59 5.56
C SER A 209 22.91 20.52 7.03
N PHE A 210 23.14 21.61 7.77
CA PHE A 210 22.74 21.79 9.16
C PHE A 210 21.21 21.87 9.37
N PHE A 211 20.43 21.95 8.30
CA PHE A 211 18.95 21.96 8.32
C PHE A 211 18.46 20.73 7.55
N GLU A 212 18.37 19.60 8.23
CA GLU A 212 17.80 18.38 7.69
C GLU A 212 16.28 18.50 7.52
N GLY A 213 15.85 19.13 6.46
CA GLY A 213 14.60 18.82 5.83
C GLY A 213 14.85 17.58 4.97
N GLY A 214 14.48 16.40 5.44
CA GLY A 214 14.63 15.18 4.65
C GLY A 214 14.00 15.38 3.27
N THR A 215 14.82 15.36 2.22
CA THR A 215 14.32 15.41 0.85
C THR A 215 13.50 14.14 0.63
N GLU A 216 12.18 14.27 0.52
CA GLU A 216 11.34 13.15 0.14
C GLU A 216 11.85 12.57 -1.18
N SER A 217 12.21 11.30 -1.17
CA SER A 217 12.68 10.61 -2.38
C SER A 217 11.51 10.47 -3.36
N VAL A 218 11.71 10.91 -4.60
CA VAL A 218 10.73 10.74 -5.68
C VAL A 218 10.92 9.37 -6.32
N SER A 219 9.85 8.74 -6.75
CA SER A 219 9.91 7.48 -7.50
C SER A 219 10.65 7.68 -8.83
N ASP A 220 11.57 6.77 -9.15
CA ASP A 220 12.41 6.86 -10.34
C ASP A 220 11.73 6.24 -11.56
N LEU A 221 11.45 7.08 -12.53
CA LEU A 221 10.83 6.68 -13.80
C LEU A 221 11.56 5.54 -14.51
N LYS A 222 12.90 5.55 -14.50
CA LYS A 222 13.70 4.52 -15.16
C LYS A 222 13.55 3.17 -14.47
N THR A 223 13.64 3.15 -13.16
CA THR A 223 13.43 1.94 -12.34
C THR A 223 12.03 1.36 -12.55
N ILE A 224 10.99 2.22 -12.60
CA ILE A 224 9.61 1.78 -12.83
C ILE A 224 9.51 1.10 -14.21
N LYS A 225 10.01 1.73 -15.28
CA LYS A 225 10.02 1.14 -16.63
C LYS A 225 10.71 -0.21 -16.67
N GLN A 226 11.90 -0.31 -16.06
CA GLN A 226 12.64 -1.57 -16.01
C GLN A 226 11.87 -2.68 -15.28
N ILE A 227 11.16 -2.37 -14.19
CA ILE A 227 10.32 -3.34 -13.49
C ILE A 227 9.14 -3.77 -14.34
N ILE A 228 8.46 -2.84 -15.02
CA ILE A 228 7.35 -3.15 -15.92
C ILE A 228 7.82 -4.06 -17.06
N GLU A 229 8.91 -3.68 -17.74
CA GLU A 229 9.51 -4.49 -18.81
C GLU A 229 9.89 -5.90 -18.32
N LEU A 230 10.50 -6.01 -17.14
CA LEU A 230 10.86 -7.28 -16.54
C LEU A 230 9.63 -8.17 -16.28
N ILE A 231 8.54 -7.56 -15.80
CA ILE A 231 7.28 -8.26 -15.52
C ILE A 231 6.54 -8.67 -16.78
N ASP A 232 6.57 -7.87 -17.84
CA ASP A 232 5.82 -8.14 -19.07
C ASP A 232 6.54 -9.13 -20.00
N THR A 233 7.88 -9.16 -19.95
CA THR A 233 8.70 -9.96 -20.89
C THR A 233 8.83 -11.43 -20.48
N ASN A 234 8.63 -11.77 -19.25
CA ASN A 234 8.72 -13.13 -18.69
C ASN A 234 7.33 -13.62 -18.28
#